data_7b69e567dd02064efef512dc3e0cca60
#
_entry.id   7b69e567dd02064efef512dc3e0cca60
#
_cell.length_a   1.000
_cell.length_b   1.000
_cell.length_c   1.000
_cell.angle_alpha   90.00
_cell.angle_beta   90.00
_cell.angle_gamma   90.00
#
_symmetry.space_group_name_H-M   'P 1'
#
loop_
_entity.id
_entity.type
_entity.pdbx_description
1 polymer ?
#
loop_
_entity_poly.entity_id
_entity_poly.type
_entity_poly.pdbx_seq_one_letter_code
_entity_poly.pdbx_strand_id
1 'polypeptide(L)'
;MNLSIALVDDEMIERKAMRKIIEDHFGKTIVCGEAANGRQAIQLADEKRPNIMLMDIKMPGIDGLEAIERIKEKHPDIKFIMISAYDSFDYAKQAMKKGVKEYILKPATKEETIQAILNVYREIAEEQMNQERKKYAAEIAKKHFLQQIMD
;
A
#
# COMPACT_ATOMS: atom_id res chain seq x y z
N MET A 1 5.06 11.02 -10.01
CA MET A 1 4.25 10.51 -8.88
C MET A 1 5.10 10.44 -7.62
N ASN A 2 4.63 11.06 -6.56
CA ASN A 2 5.31 10.98 -5.27
C ASN A 2 4.77 9.76 -4.50
N LEU A 3 5.61 8.73 -4.37
CA LEU A 3 5.26 7.55 -3.60
C LEU A 3 5.39 7.85 -2.11
N SER A 4 4.39 7.50 -1.32
CA SER A 4 4.44 7.60 0.13
C SER A 4 4.14 6.24 0.76
N ILE A 5 4.95 5.88 1.75
CA ILE A 5 4.90 4.58 2.41
C ILE A 5 4.74 4.79 3.91
N ALA A 6 3.81 4.07 4.52
CA ALA A 6 3.65 4.02 5.97
C ALA A 6 4.11 2.67 6.51
N LEU A 7 4.71 2.67 7.68
CA LEU A 7 5.24 1.47 8.33
C LEU A 7 4.45 1.17 9.59
N VAL A 8 3.98 -0.06 9.72
CA VAL A 8 3.19 -0.49 10.87
C VAL A 8 3.76 -1.78 11.46
N ASP A 9 4.31 -1.71 12.65
CA ASP A 9 4.87 -2.84 13.38
C ASP A 9 4.93 -2.43 14.85
N ASP A 10 4.57 -3.32 15.77
CA ASP A 10 4.60 -3.03 17.20
C ASP A 10 6.02 -2.99 17.78
N GLU A 11 7.01 -3.50 17.05
CA GLU A 11 8.42 -3.51 17.48
C GLU A 11 9.18 -2.34 16.84
N MET A 12 9.61 -1.41 17.70
CA MET A 12 10.33 -0.21 17.25
C MET A 12 11.61 -0.54 16.47
N ILE A 13 12.34 -1.56 16.92
CA ILE A 13 13.60 -1.95 16.27
C ILE A 13 13.33 -2.41 14.84
N GLU A 14 12.28 -3.18 14.64
CA GLU A 14 11.90 -3.66 13.30
C GLU A 14 11.44 -2.51 12.40
N ARG A 15 10.65 -1.56 12.93
CA ARG A 15 10.25 -0.39 12.17
C ARG A 15 11.46 0.43 11.72
N LYS A 16 12.43 0.65 12.63
CA LYS A 16 13.66 1.39 12.30
C LYS A 16 14.49 0.70 11.24
N ALA A 17 14.64 -0.62 11.34
CA ALA A 17 15.39 -1.40 10.37
C ALA A 17 14.74 -1.31 8.98
N MET A 18 13.43 -1.45 8.92
CA MET A 18 12.67 -1.37 7.69
C MET A 18 12.74 0.04 7.09
N ARG A 19 12.58 1.06 7.92
CA ARG A 19 12.68 2.45 7.49
C ARG A 19 14.05 2.73 6.85
N LYS A 20 15.12 2.23 7.45
CA LYS A 20 16.46 2.39 6.90
C LYS A 20 16.59 1.75 5.52
N ILE A 21 16.10 0.53 5.37
CA ILE A 21 16.13 -0.17 4.08
C ILE A 21 15.40 0.66 3.00
N ILE A 22 14.24 1.14 3.33
CA ILE A 22 13.38 1.87 2.40
C ILE A 22 13.99 3.25 2.06
N GLU A 23 14.42 3.99 3.07
CA GLU A 23 15.01 5.31 2.85
C GLU A 23 16.33 5.25 2.08
N ASP A 24 17.17 4.23 2.37
CA ASP A 24 18.44 4.06 1.66
C ASP A 24 18.24 3.79 0.17
N HIS A 25 17.16 3.11 -0.19
CA HIS A 25 16.90 2.77 -1.59
C HIS A 25 16.02 3.80 -2.32
N PHE A 26 14.99 4.31 -1.66
CA PHE A 26 13.98 5.18 -2.30
C PHE A 26 14.08 6.66 -1.91
N GLY A 27 14.86 6.99 -0.88
CA GLY A 27 15.02 8.37 -0.42
C GLY A 27 14.36 8.63 0.92
N LYS A 28 14.83 9.68 1.60
CA LYS A 28 14.44 9.98 3.00
C LYS A 28 13.02 10.51 3.17
N THR A 29 12.41 11.00 2.10
CA THR A 29 11.08 11.59 2.19
C THR A 29 9.94 10.63 1.90
N ILE A 30 10.26 9.39 1.53
CA ILE A 30 9.26 8.41 1.09
C ILE A 30 8.40 7.88 2.25
N VAL A 31 8.98 7.72 3.44
CA VAL A 31 8.24 7.24 4.61
C VAL A 31 7.47 8.40 5.22
N CYS A 32 6.15 8.36 5.12
CA CYS A 32 5.29 9.44 5.59
C CYS A 32 4.91 9.32 7.05
N GLY A 33 5.09 8.15 7.66
CA GLY A 33 4.79 7.94 9.06
C GLY A 33 4.93 6.50 9.50
N GLU A 34 4.83 6.29 10.81
CA GLU A 34 4.94 4.98 11.44
C GLU A 34 3.80 4.80 12.44
N ALA A 35 3.39 3.56 12.63
CA ALA A 35 2.38 3.19 13.62
C ALA A 35 2.81 1.93 14.35
N ALA A 36 2.45 1.83 15.63
CA ALA A 36 2.84 0.70 16.48
C ALA A 36 1.71 -0.29 16.73
N ASN A 37 0.52 -0.01 16.26
CA ASN A 37 -0.64 -0.90 16.41
C ASN A 37 -1.69 -0.59 15.36
N GLY A 38 -2.75 -1.41 15.32
CA GLY A 38 -3.80 -1.29 14.32
C GLY A 38 -4.58 0.02 14.40
N ARG A 39 -4.88 0.50 15.60
CA ARG A 39 -5.59 1.76 15.78
C ARG A 39 -4.79 2.94 15.24
N GLN A 40 -3.50 2.98 15.55
CA GLN A 40 -2.61 4.01 15.02
C GLN A 40 -2.46 3.90 13.50
N ALA A 41 -2.48 2.68 12.96
CA ALA A 41 -2.43 2.47 11.53
C ALA A 41 -3.66 3.07 10.83
N ILE A 42 -4.84 2.87 11.39
CA ILE A 42 -6.08 3.45 10.87
C ILE A 42 -6.01 4.97 10.89
N GLN A 43 -5.56 5.53 12.01
CA GLN A 43 -5.39 6.98 12.14
C GLN A 43 -4.37 7.54 11.15
N LEU A 44 -3.25 6.84 10.97
CA LEU A 44 -2.20 7.23 10.03
C LEU A 44 -2.73 7.22 8.60
N ALA A 45 -3.52 6.22 8.24
CA ALA A 45 -4.15 6.15 6.92
C ALA A 45 -5.07 7.36 6.68
N ASP A 46 -5.85 7.76 7.67
CA ASP A 46 -6.74 8.92 7.57
C ASP A 46 -5.97 10.23 7.44
N GLU A 47 -4.88 10.38 8.18
CA GLU A 47 -4.10 11.62 8.21
C GLU A 47 -3.19 11.78 6.99
N LYS A 48 -2.51 10.72 6.61
CA LYS A 48 -1.44 10.79 5.59
C LYS A 48 -1.81 10.20 4.24
N ARG A 49 -2.81 9.35 4.18
CA ARG A 49 -3.25 8.66 2.96
C ARG A 49 -2.09 8.13 2.14
N PRO A 50 -1.28 7.21 2.71
CA PRO A 50 -0.12 6.68 2.00
C PRO A 50 -0.55 5.85 0.78
N ASN A 51 0.33 5.75 -0.19
CA ASN A 51 0.11 4.85 -1.34
C ASN A 51 0.25 3.40 -0.94
N ILE A 52 1.21 3.11 -0.05
CA ILE A 52 1.53 1.75 0.39
C ILE A 52 1.66 1.73 1.90
N MET A 53 1.09 0.71 2.54
CA MET A 53 1.31 0.44 3.96
C MET A 53 1.97 -0.92 4.12
N LEU A 54 3.14 -0.95 4.75
CA LEU A 54 3.80 -2.18 5.16
C LEU A 54 3.35 -2.49 6.58
N MET A 55 2.74 -3.65 6.79
CA MET A 55 2.04 -3.94 8.04
C MET A 55 2.33 -5.33 8.56
N ASP A 56 2.65 -5.43 9.86
CA ASP A 56 2.70 -6.70 10.57
C ASP A 56 1.27 -7.19 10.85
N ILE A 57 1.08 -8.51 10.83
CA ILE A 57 -0.23 -9.09 11.13
C ILE A 57 -0.52 -9.02 12.62
N LYS A 58 0.41 -9.52 13.45
CA LYS A 58 0.13 -9.69 14.87
C LYS A 58 0.59 -8.51 15.69
N MET A 59 -0.38 -7.72 16.11
CA MET A 59 -0.17 -6.55 16.94
C MET A 59 -1.18 -6.56 18.09
N PRO A 60 -0.88 -5.91 19.24
CA PRO A 60 -1.83 -5.81 20.34
C PRO A 60 -3.11 -5.08 19.92
N GLY A 61 -4.24 -5.58 20.37
CA GLY A 61 -5.54 -5.01 20.07
C GLY A 61 -6.03 -5.42 18.67
N ILE A 62 -6.23 -4.44 17.79
CA ILE A 62 -6.65 -4.71 16.42
C ILE A 62 -5.45 -5.25 15.64
N ASP A 63 -5.57 -6.48 15.10
CA ASP A 63 -4.49 -7.07 14.30
C ASP A 63 -4.41 -6.43 12.90
N GLY A 64 -3.34 -6.80 12.17
CA GLY A 64 -3.09 -6.21 10.86
C GLY A 64 -4.19 -6.50 9.84
N LEU A 65 -4.79 -7.69 9.87
CA LEU A 65 -5.85 -8.04 8.93
C LEU A 65 -7.11 -7.23 9.16
N GLU A 66 -7.50 -7.06 10.43
CA GLU A 66 -8.64 -6.23 10.78
C GLU A 66 -8.39 -4.76 10.46
N ALA A 67 -7.18 -4.27 10.73
CA ALA A 67 -6.80 -2.90 10.38
C ALA A 67 -6.92 -2.65 8.88
N ILE A 68 -6.44 -3.58 8.06
CA ILE A 68 -6.56 -3.48 6.60
C ILE A 68 -8.01 -3.39 6.16
N GLU A 69 -8.86 -4.24 6.72
CA GLU A 69 -10.28 -4.26 6.39
C GLU A 69 -10.92 -2.90 6.65
N ARG A 70 -10.67 -2.32 7.83
CA ARG A 70 -11.20 -1.01 8.20
C ARG A 70 -10.64 0.13 7.35
N ILE A 71 -9.34 0.08 7.05
CA ILE A 71 -8.71 1.10 6.22
C ILE A 71 -9.26 1.05 4.79
N LYS A 72 -9.42 -0.14 4.22
CA LYS A 72 -9.92 -0.28 2.86
C LYS A 72 -11.35 0.20 2.67
N GLU A 73 -12.17 0.15 3.71
CA GLU A 73 -13.53 0.68 3.63
C GLU A 73 -13.53 2.19 3.32
N LYS A 74 -12.60 2.93 3.92
CA LYS A 74 -12.48 4.38 3.73
C LYS A 74 -11.53 4.76 2.60
N HIS A 75 -10.48 3.99 2.40
CA HIS A 75 -9.38 4.30 1.48
C HIS A 75 -9.08 3.09 0.59
N PRO A 76 -9.95 2.77 -0.37
CA PRO A 76 -9.77 1.57 -1.20
C PRO A 76 -8.54 1.60 -2.09
N ASP A 77 -7.93 2.76 -2.30
CA ASP A 77 -6.76 2.90 -3.16
C ASP A 77 -5.43 2.59 -2.46
N ILE A 78 -5.43 2.54 -1.12
CA ILE A 78 -4.20 2.21 -0.39
C ILE A 78 -3.85 0.74 -0.64
N LYS A 79 -2.58 0.49 -0.98
CA LYS A 79 -2.06 -0.86 -1.21
C LYS A 79 -1.35 -1.36 0.04
N PHE A 80 -1.48 -2.64 0.33
CA PHE A 80 -0.93 -3.24 1.53
C PHE A 80 0.10 -4.31 1.20
N ILE A 81 1.21 -4.28 1.93
CA ILE A 81 2.23 -5.32 1.94
C ILE A 81 2.29 -5.84 3.37
N MET A 82 2.09 -7.15 3.56
CA MET A 82 2.20 -7.78 4.87
C MET A 82 3.60 -8.34 5.08
N ILE A 83 4.18 -8.07 6.25
CA ILE A 83 5.46 -8.66 6.65
C ILE A 83 5.22 -9.30 8.02
N SER A 84 5.33 -10.62 8.11
CA SER A 84 4.97 -11.34 9.32
C SER A 84 5.88 -12.51 9.61
N ALA A 85 6.05 -12.83 10.90
CA ALA A 85 6.73 -14.03 11.36
C ALA A 85 5.87 -15.29 11.21
N TYR A 86 4.59 -15.12 10.87
CA TYR A 86 3.69 -16.27 10.72
C TYR A 86 3.80 -16.88 9.33
N ASP A 87 4.26 -18.12 9.25
CA ASP A 87 4.28 -18.87 8.02
C ASP A 87 3.02 -19.74 7.85
N SER A 88 1.90 -19.27 8.38
CA SER A 88 0.63 -19.95 8.22
C SER A 88 0.05 -19.69 6.84
N PHE A 89 -0.21 -20.76 6.12
CA PHE A 89 -0.92 -20.69 4.84
C PHE A 89 -2.28 -19.99 4.99
N ASP A 90 -2.96 -20.23 6.11
CA ASP A 90 -4.27 -19.65 6.38
C ASP A 90 -4.21 -18.12 6.50
N TYR A 91 -3.20 -17.59 7.20
CA TYR A 91 -3.02 -16.13 7.31
C TYR A 91 -2.70 -15.50 5.96
N ALA A 92 -1.82 -16.11 5.19
CA ALA A 92 -1.49 -15.61 3.86
C ALA A 92 -2.71 -15.62 2.94
N LYS A 93 -3.51 -16.67 3.00
CA LYS A 93 -4.74 -16.80 2.23
C LYS A 93 -5.76 -15.73 2.62
N GLN A 94 -5.95 -15.48 3.92
CA GLN A 94 -6.84 -14.44 4.42
C GLN A 94 -6.37 -13.06 3.98
N ALA A 95 -5.07 -12.78 4.06
CA ALA A 95 -4.49 -11.53 3.62
C ALA A 95 -4.76 -11.28 2.14
N MET A 96 -4.53 -12.28 1.29
CA MET A 96 -4.78 -12.16 -0.14
C MET A 96 -6.26 -11.93 -0.45
N LYS A 97 -7.17 -12.58 0.26
CA LYS A 97 -8.60 -12.36 0.13
C LYS A 97 -9.01 -10.95 0.50
N LYS A 98 -8.30 -10.33 1.46
CA LYS A 98 -8.55 -8.95 1.87
C LYS A 98 -7.86 -7.92 0.97
N GLY A 99 -7.18 -8.38 -0.08
CA GLY A 99 -6.57 -7.52 -1.07
C GLY A 99 -5.14 -7.09 -0.79
N VAL A 100 -4.43 -7.80 0.09
CA VAL A 100 -3.00 -7.59 0.30
C VAL A 100 -2.26 -7.96 -0.99
N LYS A 101 -1.34 -7.11 -1.43
CA LYS A 101 -0.65 -7.30 -2.70
C LYS A 101 0.58 -8.20 -2.60
N GLU A 102 1.28 -8.12 -1.48
CA GLU A 102 2.48 -8.92 -1.24
C GLU A 102 2.46 -9.42 0.21
N TYR A 103 2.96 -10.63 0.43
CA TYR A 103 3.08 -11.22 1.76
C TYR A 103 4.52 -11.73 1.93
N ILE A 104 5.25 -11.15 2.87
CA ILE A 104 6.65 -11.47 3.10
C ILE A 104 6.80 -12.10 4.49
N LEU A 105 7.50 -13.24 4.56
CA LEU A 105 7.81 -13.88 5.84
C LEU A 105 9.08 -13.29 6.45
N LYS A 106 9.03 -13.03 7.76
CA LYS A 106 10.22 -12.63 8.51
C LYS A 106 11.13 -13.84 8.75
N PRO A 107 12.44 -13.69 8.75
CA PRO A 107 13.17 -12.45 8.55
C PRO A 107 13.19 -12.03 7.07
N ALA A 108 12.64 -10.85 6.78
CA ALA A 108 12.61 -10.33 5.43
C ALA A 108 13.99 -9.82 5.03
N THR A 109 14.45 -10.18 3.85
CA THR A 109 15.70 -9.62 3.33
C THR A 109 15.45 -8.22 2.78
N LYS A 110 16.52 -7.45 2.66
CA LYS A 110 16.48 -6.14 2.02
C LYS A 110 15.91 -6.24 0.60
N GLU A 111 16.38 -7.22 -0.15
CA GLU A 111 15.98 -7.45 -1.55
C GLU A 111 14.50 -7.79 -1.67
N GLU A 112 13.99 -8.66 -0.79
CA GLU A 112 12.57 -9.01 -0.78
C GLU A 112 11.68 -7.80 -0.50
N THR A 113 12.08 -6.98 0.47
CA THR A 113 11.33 -5.78 0.84
C THR A 113 11.29 -4.77 -0.32
N ILE A 114 12.44 -4.50 -0.91
CA ILE A 114 12.55 -3.59 -2.05
C ILE A 114 11.74 -4.11 -3.24
N GLN A 115 11.85 -5.40 -3.53
CA GLN A 115 11.15 -5.98 -4.68
C GLN A 115 9.63 -5.93 -4.50
N ALA A 116 9.14 -6.19 -3.28
CA ALA A 116 7.72 -6.08 -2.99
C ALA A 116 7.19 -4.66 -3.21
N ILE A 117 7.93 -3.68 -2.74
CA ILE A 117 7.57 -2.26 -2.94
C ILE A 117 7.57 -1.91 -4.43
N LEU A 118 8.57 -2.35 -5.17
CA LEU A 118 8.64 -2.10 -6.61
C LEU A 118 7.48 -2.74 -7.37
N ASN A 119 7.10 -3.96 -6.99
CA ASN A 119 5.96 -4.65 -7.61
C ASN A 119 4.66 -3.88 -7.39
N VAL A 120 4.43 -3.42 -6.17
CA VAL A 120 3.21 -2.65 -5.85
C VAL A 120 3.25 -1.27 -6.50
N TYR A 121 4.40 -0.62 -6.50
CA TYR A 121 4.57 0.66 -7.18
C TYR A 121 4.23 0.56 -8.68
N ARG A 122 4.70 -0.50 -9.32
CA ARG A 122 4.40 -0.74 -10.74
C ARG A 122 2.90 -0.88 -10.97
N GLU A 123 2.22 -1.61 -10.11
CA GLU A 123 0.77 -1.77 -10.18
C GLU A 123 0.04 -0.43 -10.04
N ILE A 124 0.47 0.41 -9.08
CA ILE A 124 -0.10 1.74 -8.89
C ILE A 124 0.10 2.60 -10.15
N ALA A 125 1.31 2.58 -10.70
CA ALA A 125 1.63 3.34 -11.91
C ALA A 125 0.78 2.90 -13.10
N GLU A 126 0.57 1.59 -13.29
CA GLU A 126 -0.28 1.05 -14.35
C GLU A 126 -1.74 1.47 -14.18
N GLU A 127 -2.25 1.42 -12.95
CA GLU A 127 -3.61 1.86 -12.66
C GLU A 127 -3.82 3.34 -13.01
N GLN A 128 -2.85 4.18 -12.67
CA GLN A 128 -2.92 5.61 -12.98
C GLN A 128 -2.88 5.86 -14.49
N MET A 129 -2.02 5.16 -15.20
CA MET A 129 -1.96 5.25 -16.67
C MET A 129 -3.27 4.83 -17.31
N ASN A 130 -3.87 3.75 -16.82
CA ASN A 130 -5.15 3.27 -17.33
C ASN A 130 -6.27 4.27 -17.09
N GLN A 131 -6.30 4.92 -15.93
CA GLN A 131 -7.28 5.95 -15.62
C GLN A 131 -7.12 7.16 -16.54
N GLU A 132 -5.88 7.60 -16.78
CA GLU A 132 -5.59 8.69 -17.69
C GLU A 132 -6.00 8.38 -19.12
N ARG A 133 -5.73 7.14 -19.59
CA ARG A 133 -6.14 6.70 -20.92
C ARG A 133 -7.66 6.70 -21.07
N LYS A 134 -8.39 6.21 -20.07
CA LYS A 134 -9.84 6.21 -20.07
C LYS A 134 -10.41 7.62 -20.11
N LYS A 135 -9.83 8.51 -19.32
CA LYS A 135 -10.23 9.91 -19.28
C LYS A 135 -10.00 10.59 -20.65
N TYR A 136 -8.85 10.37 -21.23
CA TYR A 136 -8.49 10.91 -22.53
C TYR A 136 -9.43 10.38 -23.63
N ALA A 137 -9.69 9.08 -23.64
CA ALA A 137 -10.62 8.48 -24.61
C ALA A 137 -12.02 9.03 -24.45
N ALA A 138 -12.49 9.23 -23.21
CA ALA A 138 -13.80 9.81 -22.96
C ALA A 138 -13.88 11.27 -23.44
N GLU A 139 -12.81 12.05 -23.25
CA GLU A 139 -12.75 13.42 -23.74
C GLU A 139 -12.78 13.49 -25.27
N ILE A 140 -12.05 12.60 -25.96
CA ILE A 140 -12.07 12.54 -27.41
C ILE A 140 -13.45 12.14 -27.92
N ALA A 141 -14.08 11.13 -27.32
CA ALA A 141 -15.41 10.67 -27.68
C ALA A 141 -16.44 11.81 -27.51
N LYS A 142 -16.34 12.55 -26.43
CA LYS A 142 -17.21 13.69 -26.14
C LYS A 142 -17.05 14.79 -27.19
N LYS A 143 -15.83 15.13 -27.55
CA LYS A 143 -15.55 16.14 -28.58
C LYS A 143 -16.10 15.70 -29.94
N HIS A 144 -15.90 14.45 -30.30
CA HIS A 144 -16.38 13.90 -31.55
C HIS A 144 -17.92 13.97 -31.64
N PHE A 145 -18.59 13.58 -30.54
CA PHE A 145 -20.03 13.63 -30.44
C PHE A 145 -20.59 15.06 -30.59
N LEU A 146 -19.98 16.03 -29.90
CA LEU A 146 -20.39 17.43 -29.99
C LEU A 146 -20.17 17.99 -31.39
N GLN A 147 -19.07 17.62 -32.04
CA GLN A 147 -18.82 18.06 -33.43
C GLN A 147 -19.87 17.56 -34.39
N GLN A 148 -20.30 16.32 -34.25
CA GLN A 148 -21.38 15.76 -35.11
C GLN A 148 -22.72 16.45 -34.91
N ILE A 149 -23.01 16.87 -33.67
CA ILE A 149 -24.26 17.59 -33.38
C ILE A 149 -24.24 19.01 -33.97
N MET A 150 -23.08 19.65 -33.98
CA MET A 150 -22.92 21.02 -34.42
C MET A 150 -22.82 21.16 -35.96
N ASP A 151 -22.53 20.08 -36.64
CA ASP A 151 -22.54 20.04 -38.10
C ASP A 151 -23.99 19.84 -38.63
#